data_9da5b00e9d3f65df605fb9c0241de7b5
#
_entry.id   9da5b00e9d3f65df605fb9c0241de7b5
#
_cell.length_a   1.000
_cell.length_b   1.000
_cell.length_c   1.000
_cell.angle_alpha   90.00
_cell.angle_beta   90.00
_cell.angle_gamma   90.00
#
_symmetry.space_group_name_H-M   'P 1'
#
loop_
_entity.id
_entity.type
_entity.pdbx_description
1 polymer ?
#
loop_
_entity_poly.entity_id
_entity_poly.type
_entity_poly.pdbx_seq_one_letter_code
_entity_poly.pdbx_strand_id
1 'polypeptide(L)'
;MAGYTDHAFRQTCRLLGAGMTYTEMISAKAMHFKDKKTAILAELFPGEEPIGIQIFGKEPEIMAEAAVMLADGSYNCCASKIRPASIDINMGCPAPKVANNGEGSALLKTPELAGDIVRTCKKALDSAGINIKLTVKMRIGWDEKTIIGEDFAMRMEASGADMLTVHGRTREGRFSAPINFDELARIKRAVKIPVVAN
;
A
#
# COMPACT_ATOMS: atom_id res chain seq x y z
N MET A 1 -9.16 -1.13 2.63
CA MET A 1 -9.82 0.17 3.00
C MET A 1 -10.29 0.10 4.44
N ALA A 2 -9.77 0.96 5.29
CA ALA A 2 -10.10 0.95 6.72
C ALA A 2 -11.63 0.99 6.95
N GLY A 3 -12.15 0.07 7.77
CA GLY A 3 -13.56 -0.07 8.09
C GLY A 3 -14.43 -0.75 7.02
N TYR A 4 -13.83 -1.28 5.94
CA TYR A 4 -14.58 -1.91 4.85
C TYR A 4 -14.03 -3.27 4.43
N THR A 5 -12.71 -3.46 4.38
CA THR A 5 -12.11 -4.68 3.84
C THR A 5 -11.74 -5.69 4.93
N ASP A 6 -12.70 -5.98 5.78
CA ASP A 6 -12.61 -7.08 6.75
C ASP A 6 -12.63 -8.44 6.04
N HIS A 7 -12.47 -9.51 6.80
CA HIS A 7 -12.46 -10.87 6.28
C HIS A 7 -13.73 -11.21 5.48
N ALA A 8 -14.92 -10.90 6.02
CA ALA A 8 -16.19 -11.25 5.39
C ALA A 8 -16.36 -10.55 4.04
N PHE A 9 -15.99 -9.27 3.96
CA PHE A 9 -16.02 -8.51 2.70
C PHE A 9 -15.03 -9.07 1.68
N ARG A 10 -13.79 -9.35 2.08
CA ARG A 10 -12.76 -9.92 1.19
C ARG A 10 -13.19 -11.27 0.64
N GLN A 11 -13.72 -12.15 1.51
CA GLN A 11 -14.23 -13.45 1.10
C GLN A 11 -15.39 -13.33 0.10
N THR A 12 -16.35 -12.43 0.35
CA THR A 12 -17.44 -12.15 -0.59
C THR A 12 -16.92 -11.67 -1.95
N CYS A 13 -15.94 -10.75 -1.96
CA CYS A 13 -15.32 -10.31 -3.20
C CYS A 13 -14.65 -11.46 -3.96
N ARG A 14 -13.96 -12.37 -3.25
CA ARG A 14 -13.33 -13.55 -3.87
C ARG A 14 -14.38 -14.48 -4.49
N LEU A 15 -15.46 -14.76 -3.78
CA LEU A 15 -16.58 -15.57 -4.29
C LEU A 15 -17.23 -14.95 -5.54
N LEU A 16 -17.26 -13.62 -5.63
CA LEU A 16 -17.77 -12.89 -6.79
C LEU A 16 -16.73 -12.71 -7.92
N GLY A 17 -15.56 -13.35 -7.83
CA GLY A 17 -14.57 -13.39 -8.90
C GLY A 17 -13.48 -12.32 -8.83
N ALA A 18 -13.31 -11.62 -7.70
CA ALA A 18 -12.17 -10.72 -7.55
C ALA A 18 -10.85 -11.50 -7.67
N GLY A 19 -9.97 -11.08 -8.57
CA GLY A 19 -8.68 -11.73 -8.81
C GLY A 19 -7.72 -11.65 -7.62
N MET A 20 -7.80 -10.55 -6.84
CA MET A 20 -6.98 -10.30 -5.65
C MET A 20 -7.73 -9.37 -4.71
N THR A 21 -7.51 -9.52 -3.40
CA THR A 21 -8.03 -8.63 -2.37
C THR A 21 -6.90 -8.07 -1.51
N TYR A 22 -7.22 -7.02 -0.72
CA TYR A 22 -6.27 -6.39 0.19
C TYR A 22 -6.88 -6.26 1.58
N THR A 23 -6.05 -6.41 2.61
CA THR A 23 -6.46 -6.14 3.99
C THR A 23 -6.85 -4.67 4.20
N GLU A 24 -7.38 -4.36 5.37
CA GLU A 24 -7.37 -2.99 5.85
C GLU A 24 -5.92 -2.49 6.00
N MET A 25 -5.74 -1.17 6.08
CA MET A 25 -4.41 -0.60 6.22
C MET A 25 -3.90 -0.75 7.66
N ILE A 26 -2.69 -1.28 7.79
CA ILE A 26 -2.04 -1.62 9.07
C ILE A 26 -0.95 -0.60 9.38
N SER A 27 -0.94 -0.05 10.58
CA SER A 27 0.11 0.86 11.01
C SER A 27 1.41 0.11 11.30
N ALA A 28 2.46 0.38 10.54
CA ALA A 28 3.79 -0.17 10.80
C ALA A 28 4.31 0.23 12.18
N LYS A 29 4.05 1.46 12.60
CA LYS A 29 4.40 1.96 13.93
C LYS A 29 3.67 1.22 15.05
N ALA A 30 2.38 0.93 14.89
CA ALA A 30 1.62 0.15 15.87
C ALA A 30 2.13 -1.30 15.96
N MET A 31 2.56 -1.88 14.83
CA MET A 31 3.23 -3.20 14.81
C MET A 31 4.53 -3.17 15.58
N HIS A 32 5.39 -2.17 15.35
CA HIS A 32 6.66 -2.00 16.04
C HIS A 32 6.47 -1.96 17.58
N PHE A 33 5.42 -1.29 18.06
CA PHE A 33 5.05 -1.24 19.47
C PHE A 33 4.19 -2.43 19.94
N LYS A 34 4.03 -3.48 19.10
CA LYS A 34 3.32 -4.73 19.43
C LYS A 34 1.87 -4.53 19.86
N ASP A 35 1.16 -3.58 19.24
CA ASP A 35 -0.25 -3.35 19.51
C ASP A 35 -1.10 -4.56 19.12
N LYS A 36 -1.82 -5.13 20.09
CA LYS A 36 -2.61 -6.36 19.91
C LYS A 36 -3.77 -6.20 18.93
N LYS A 37 -4.36 -5.00 18.83
CA LYS A 37 -5.47 -4.75 17.90
C LYS A 37 -4.99 -4.74 16.45
N THR A 38 -3.78 -4.27 16.23
CA THR A 38 -3.15 -4.27 14.92
C THR A 38 -2.90 -5.68 14.40
N ALA A 39 -2.61 -6.65 15.28
CA ALA A 39 -2.41 -8.04 14.90
C ALA A 39 -3.67 -8.66 14.27
N ILE A 40 -4.87 -8.33 14.76
CA ILE A 40 -6.14 -8.80 14.23
C ILE A 40 -6.35 -8.32 12.77
N LEU A 41 -5.92 -7.11 12.45
CA LEU A 41 -6.03 -6.57 11.09
C LEU A 41 -5.10 -7.27 10.09
N ALA A 42 -4.05 -7.92 10.58
CA ALA A 42 -3.09 -8.67 9.78
C ALA A 42 -3.50 -10.14 9.55
N GLU A 43 -4.60 -10.58 10.16
CA GLU A 43 -5.05 -11.96 10.03
C GLU A 43 -5.51 -12.29 8.61
N LEU A 44 -5.00 -13.42 8.10
CA LEU A 44 -5.36 -13.99 6.81
C LEU A 44 -6.08 -15.30 7.01
N PHE A 45 -7.11 -15.56 6.21
CA PHE A 45 -7.96 -16.73 6.32
C PHE A 45 -7.94 -17.58 5.04
N PRO A 46 -8.12 -18.90 5.14
CA PRO A 46 -8.20 -19.78 3.98
C PRO A 46 -9.27 -19.35 2.97
N GLY A 47 -8.92 -19.35 1.70
CA GLY A 47 -9.81 -18.94 0.60
C GLY A 47 -9.72 -17.47 0.23
N GLU A 48 -8.88 -16.67 0.90
CA GLU A 48 -8.63 -15.28 0.53
C GLU A 48 -7.52 -15.12 -0.52
N GLU A 49 -6.72 -16.16 -0.74
CA GLU A 49 -5.57 -16.09 -1.66
C GLU A 49 -6.00 -15.93 -3.13
N PRO A 50 -5.28 -15.11 -3.91
CA PRO A 50 -4.17 -14.25 -3.50
C PRO A 50 -4.66 -12.98 -2.77
N ILE A 51 -3.97 -12.64 -1.68
CA ILE A 51 -4.26 -11.47 -0.85
C ILE A 51 -3.02 -10.61 -0.64
N GLY A 52 -3.17 -9.29 -0.72
CA GLY A 52 -2.15 -8.33 -0.32
C GLY A 52 -2.39 -7.80 1.09
N ILE A 53 -1.31 -7.56 1.84
CA ILE A 53 -1.38 -6.85 3.12
C ILE A 53 -0.96 -5.41 2.90
N GLN A 54 -1.82 -4.45 3.27
CA GLN A 54 -1.53 -3.02 3.13
C GLN A 54 -1.01 -2.44 4.45
N ILE A 55 0.16 -1.79 4.38
CA ILE A 55 0.77 -1.09 5.52
C ILE A 55 0.86 0.42 5.26
N PHE A 56 0.92 1.21 6.34
CA PHE A 56 1.18 2.64 6.27
C PHE A 56 2.11 3.10 7.39
N GLY A 57 2.87 4.14 7.13
CA GLY A 57 3.85 4.77 8.01
C GLY A 57 4.70 5.75 7.22
N LYS A 58 5.68 6.36 7.87
CA LYS A 58 6.63 7.30 7.25
C LYS A 58 8.09 7.03 7.59
N GLU A 59 8.36 6.19 8.57
CA GLU A 59 9.72 5.83 8.99
C GLU A 59 10.19 4.61 8.18
N PRO A 60 11.20 4.75 7.29
CA PRO A 60 11.60 3.68 6.36
C PRO A 60 11.96 2.36 7.03
N GLU A 61 12.70 2.42 8.15
CA GLU A 61 13.17 1.24 8.88
C GLU A 61 12.01 0.50 9.54
N ILE A 62 11.05 1.23 10.15
CA ILE A 62 9.85 0.65 10.78
C ILE A 62 8.94 0.03 9.70
N MET A 63 8.83 0.68 8.53
CA MET A 63 8.08 0.13 7.39
C MET A 63 8.72 -1.15 6.86
N ALA A 64 10.04 -1.19 6.79
CA ALA A 64 10.78 -2.37 6.35
C ALA A 64 10.66 -3.54 7.34
N GLU A 65 10.77 -3.28 8.64
CA GLU A 65 10.53 -4.27 9.70
C GLU A 65 9.12 -4.87 9.56
N ALA A 66 8.09 -4.02 9.46
CA ALA A 66 6.71 -4.46 9.29
C ALA A 66 6.51 -5.30 8.02
N ALA A 67 7.11 -4.88 6.89
CA ALA A 67 7.02 -5.60 5.63
C ALA A 67 7.59 -7.03 5.74
N VAL A 68 8.77 -7.19 6.37
CA VAL A 68 9.39 -8.50 6.59
C VAL A 68 8.53 -9.37 7.51
N MET A 69 8.11 -8.85 8.67
CA MET A 69 7.31 -9.59 9.66
C MET A 69 5.97 -10.07 9.11
N LEU A 70 5.35 -9.31 8.23
CA LEU A 70 4.09 -9.70 7.58
C LEU A 70 4.32 -10.71 6.46
N ALA A 71 5.40 -10.56 5.70
CA ALA A 71 5.72 -11.43 4.58
C ALA A 71 6.18 -12.83 5.04
N ASP A 72 6.96 -12.94 6.12
CA ASP A 72 7.40 -14.21 6.70
C ASP A 72 6.38 -14.82 7.66
N GLY A 73 5.33 -14.06 8.02
CA GLY A 73 4.26 -14.46 8.93
C GLY A 73 4.65 -14.49 10.40
N SER A 74 5.80 -13.93 10.78
CA SER A 74 6.23 -13.86 12.20
C SER A 74 5.35 -12.94 13.05
N TYR A 75 4.62 -12.01 12.42
CA TYR A 75 3.66 -11.14 13.10
C TYR A 75 2.28 -11.78 13.29
N ASN A 76 1.94 -12.82 12.54
CA ASN A 76 0.61 -13.43 12.60
C ASN A 76 0.44 -14.23 13.89
N CYS A 77 -0.51 -13.81 14.72
CA CYS A 77 -0.93 -14.54 15.94
C CYS A 77 -1.73 -15.81 15.61
N CYS A 78 -2.08 -16.02 14.35
CA CYS A 78 -2.97 -17.10 13.92
C CYS A 78 -2.21 -18.30 13.39
N ALA A 79 -2.78 -19.47 13.64
CA ALA A 79 -2.32 -20.77 13.17
C ALA A 79 -2.35 -20.93 11.63
N SER A 80 -2.81 -19.92 10.88
CA SER A 80 -2.85 -20.00 9.43
C SER A 80 -1.45 -19.86 8.84
N LYS A 81 -1.07 -20.83 8.02
CA LYS A 81 0.21 -20.82 7.26
C LYS A 81 0.11 -19.98 5.97
N ILE A 82 -0.93 -19.15 5.84
CA ILE A 82 -1.16 -18.36 4.65
C ILE A 82 -0.13 -17.23 4.59
N ARG A 83 0.49 -17.05 3.42
CA ARG A 83 1.40 -15.97 3.14
C ARG A 83 0.75 -14.97 2.20
N PRO A 84 0.95 -13.68 2.40
CA PRO A 84 0.43 -12.69 1.46
C PRO A 84 1.12 -12.83 0.09
N ALA A 85 0.40 -12.49 -0.97
CA ALA A 85 0.93 -12.40 -2.32
C ALA A 85 1.73 -11.11 -2.55
N SER A 86 1.41 -10.06 -1.77
CA SER A 86 2.12 -8.78 -1.81
C SER A 86 2.07 -8.05 -0.48
N ILE A 87 3.07 -7.21 -0.26
CA ILE A 87 3.00 -6.10 0.72
C ILE A 87 2.72 -4.82 -0.07
N ASP A 88 1.67 -4.09 0.32
CA ASP A 88 1.25 -2.86 -0.33
C ASP A 88 1.49 -1.65 0.58
N ILE A 89 2.15 -0.61 0.07
CA ILE A 89 2.42 0.61 0.82
C ILE A 89 1.34 1.63 0.50
N ASN A 90 0.61 2.09 1.52
CA ASN A 90 -0.40 3.13 1.39
C ASN A 90 0.24 4.51 1.30
N MET A 91 0.14 5.13 0.13
CA MET A 91 0.54 6.52 -0.14
C MET A 91 -0.64 7.36 -0.67
N GLY A 92 -1.88 6.97 -0.33
CA GLY A 92 -3.08 7.64 -0.85
C GLY A 92 -4.16 7.96 0.17
N CYS A 93 -4.06 7.50 1.43
CA CYS A 93 -5.07 7.75 2.47
C CYS A 93 -5.19 9.25 2.78
N PRO A 94 -6.39 9.88 2.60
CA PRO A 94 -6.56 11.31 2.83
C PRO A 94 -6.98 11.63 4.27
N ALA A 95 -7.18 10.62 5.12
CA ALA A 95 -7.72 10.79 6.46
C ALA A 95 -6.82 11.70 7.32
N PRO A 96 -7.36 12.69 8.04
CA PRO A 96 -6.54 13.62 8.84
C PRO A 96 -5.63 12.92 9.84
N LYS A 97 -6.10 11.84 10.48
CA LYS A 97 -5.29 11.04 11.43
C LYS A 97 -4.03 10.42 10.82
N VAL A 98 -4.02 10.21 9.50
CA VAL A 98 -2.89 9.68 8.75
C VAL A 98 -2.09 10.81 8.12
N ALA A 99 -2.75 11.64 7.31
CA ALA A 99 -2.09 12.68 6.53
C ALA A 99 -1.43 13.78 7.39
N ASN A 100 -2.03 14.15 8.53
CA ASN A 100 -1.44 15.14 9.44
C ASN A 100 -0.17 14.62 10.15
N ASN A 101 0.02 13.30 10.18
CA ASN A 101 1.24 12.68 10.70
C ASN A 101 2.35 12.52 9.64
N GLY A 102 2.13 12.99 8.42
CA GLY A 102 3.09 12.84 7.32
C GLY A 102 3.04 11.48 6.62
N GLU A 103 1.97 10.72 6.81
CA GLU A 103 1.76 9.37 6.29
C GLU A 103 0.70 9.34 5.18
N GLY A 104 0.57 8.23 4.48
CA GLY A 104 -0.44 8.06 3.44
C GLY A 104 -0.27 9.09 2.32
N SER A 105 -1.33 9.86 2.01
CA SER A 105 -1.27 10.86 0.94
C SER A 105 -0.31 12.03 1.21
N ALA A 106 0.14 12.25 2.45
CA ALA A 106 1.11 13.27 2.76
C ALA A 106 2.50 12.97 2.16
N LEU A 107 2.82 11.71 1.88
CA LEU A 107 4.05 11.30 1.20
C LEU A 107 4.17 11.88 -0.21
N LEU A 108 3.07 12.30 -0.84
CA LEU A 108 3.09 13.04 -2.10
C LEU A 108 3.80 14.40 -1.99
N LYS A 109 3.91 14.97 -0.78
CA LYS A 109 4.66 16.21 -0.53
C LYS A 109 6.16 15.98 -0.30
N THR A 110 6.55 14.74 -0.06
CA THR A 110 7.93 14.32 0.21
C THR A 110 8.29 13.09 -0.63
N PRO A 111 8.37 13.24 -1.98
CA PRO A 111 8.60 12.11 -2.89
C PRO A 111 9.92 11.36 -2.63
N GLU A 112 10.93 12.07 -2.13
CA GLU A 112 12.22 11.48 -1.71
C GLU A 112 12.01 10.47 -0.59
N LEU A 113 11.31 10.85 0.48
CA LEU A 113 10.98 9.98 1.60
C LEU A 113 10.12 8.79 1.15
N ALA A 114 9.15 9.02 0.26
CA ALA A 114 8.34 7.94 -0.32
C ALA A 114 9.21 6.91 -1.06
N GLY A 115 10.18 7.37 -1.86
CA GLY A 115 11.16 6.51 -2.53
C GLY A 115 12.05 5.76 -1.56
N ASP A 116 12.50 6.41 -0.48
CA ASP A 116 13.34 5.79 0.55
C ASP A 116 12.58 4.68 1.30
N ILE A 117 11.30 4.88 1.60
CA ILE A 117 10.43 3.84 2.20
C ILE A 117 10.38 2.61 1.29
N VAL A 118 10.06 2.79 0.00
CA VAL A 118 9.97 1.66 -0.95
C VAL A 118 11.31 0.93 -1.06
N ARG A 119 12.40 1.68 -1.22
CA ARG A 119 13.76 1.11 -1.37
C ARG A 119 14.18 0.34 -0.13
N THR A 120 13.92 0.88 1.07
CA THR A 120 14.28 0.23 2.34
C THR A 120 13.47 -1.03 2.56
N CYS A 121 12.16 -1.01 2.28
CA CYS A 121 11.32 -2.20 2.33
C CYS A 121 11.79 -3.27 1.33
N LYS A 122 12.05 -2.90 0.08
CA LYS A 122 12.53 -3.84 -0.95
C LYS A 122 13.85 -4.49 -0.56
N LYS A 123 14.82 -3.68 -0.13
CA LYS A 123 16.13 -4.17 0.35
C LYS A 123 16.00 -5.13 1.54
N ALA A 124 15.12 -4.84 2.50
CA ALA A 124 14.91 -5.69 3.68
C ALA A 124 14.30 -7.04 3.29
N LEU A 125 13.28 -7.05 2.41
CA LEU A 125 12.67 -8.27 1.88
C LEU A 125 13.69 -9.13 1.13
N ASP A 126 14.47 -8.53 0.24
CA ASP A 126 15.52 -9.22 -0.54
C ASP A 126 16.61 -9.78 0.38
N SER A 127 17.05 -9.02 1.40
CA SER A 127 18.06 -9.45 2.38
C SER A 127 17.57 -10.61 3.26
N ALA A 128 16.27 -10.68 3.52
CA ALA A 128 15.64 -11.78 4.24
C ALA A 128 15.36 -13.01 3.34
N GLY A 129 15.69 -12.95 2.05
CA GLY A 129 15.42 -14.02 1.09
C GLY A 129 13.92 -14.20 0.79
N ILE A 130 13.10 -13.18 1.02
CA ILE A 130 11.64 -13.24 0.85
C ILE A 130 11.26 -12.77 -0.54
N ASN A 131 10.84 -13.70 -1.40
CA ASN A 131 10.37 -13.38 -2.74
C ASN A 131 8.88 -13.05 -2.74
N ILE A 132 8.54 -11.80 -2.43
CA ILE A 132 7.18 -11.27 -2.43
C ILE A 132 7.10 -9.97 -3.26
N LYS A 133 5.92 -9.65 -3.80
CA LYS A 133 5.72 -8.39 -4.52
C LYS A 133 5.55 -7.22 -3.55
N LEU A 134 6.26 -6.12 -3.83
CA LEU A 134 6.09 -4.86 -3.10
C LEU A 134 5.31 -3.89 -4.00
N THR A 135 4.12 -3.50 -3.57
CA THR A 135 3.22 -2.65 -4.36
C THR A 135 2.97 -1.32 -3.67
N VAL A 136 2.55 -0.31 -4.42
CA VAL A 136 2.24 1.01 -3.87
C VAL A 136 0.85 1.45 -4.31
N LYS A 137 0.03 1.89 -3.36
CA LYS A 137 -1.26 2.54 -3.65
C LYS A 137 -1.16 4.04 -3.40
N MET A 138 -1.30 4.84 -4.45
CA MET A 138 -1.09 6.29 -4.45
C MET A 138 -2.27 7.09 -5.02
N ARG A 139 -2.22 8.41 -4.88
CA ARG A 139 -3.03 9.39 -5.60
C ARG A 139 -2.16 10.16 -6.59
N ILE A 140 -2.79 10.94 -7.48
CA ILE A 140 -2.10 11.72 -8.52
C ILE A 140 -1.45 13.00 -8.00
N GLY A 141 -1.79 13.46 -6.80
CA GLY A 141 -1.25 14.69 -6.21
C GLY A 141 -1.93 15.02 -4.87
N TRP A 142 -1.43 16.07 -4.22
CA TRP A 142 -2.02 16.61 -3.00
C TRP A 142 -3.27 17.45 -3.32
N ASP A 143 -3.14 18.40 -4.23
CA ASP A 143 -4.17 19.30 -4.76
C ASP A 143 -4.01 19.45 -6.28
N GLU A 144 -4.91 20.20 -6.92
CA GLU A 144 -4.90 20.40 -8.38
C GLU A 144 -3.68 21.19 -8.89
N LYS A 145 -2.98 21.94 -8.02
CA LYS A 145 -1.78 22.69 -8.35
C LYS A 145 -0.50 21.86 -8.21
N THR A 146 -0.59 20.75 -7.49
CA THR A 146 0.54 19.87 -7.18
C THR A 146 0.29 18.45 -7.66
N ILE A 147 -0.21 18.29 -8.89
CA ILE A 147 -0.29 17.00 -9.56
C ILE A 147 1.13 16.58 -9.95
N ILE A 148 1.59 15.46 -9.38
CA ILE A 148 2.93 14.90 -9.58
C ILE A 148 2.88 13.39 -9.88
N GLY A 149 1.71 12.89 -10.31
CA GLY A 149 1.44 11.46 -10.43
C GLY A 149 2.46 10.73 -11.27
N GLU A 150 2.84 11.30 -12.43
CA GLU A 150 3.81 10.72 -13.37
C GLU A 150 5.22 10.61 -12.72
N ASP A 151 5.76 11.73 -12.22
CA ASP A 151 7.09 11.75 -11.58
C ASP A 151 7.14 10.87 -10.34
N PHE A 152 6.06 10.88 -9.55
CA PHE A 152 5.96 10.05 -8.35
C PHE A 152 5.93 8.56 -8.71
N ALA A 153 5.20 8.17 -9.74
CA ALA A 153 5.13 6.79 -10.22
C ALA A 153 6.49 6.28 -10.71
N MET A 154 7.20 7.08 -11.52
CA MET A 154 8.56 6.75 -11.97
C MET A 154 9.52 6.58 -10.81
N ARG A 155 9.42 7.41 -9.78
CA ARG A 155 10.22 7.30 -8.56
C ARG A 155 9.91 6.00 -7.79
N MET A 156 8.64 5.62 -7.67
CA MET A 156 8.27 4.37 -6.99
C MET A 156 8.80 3.15 -7.74
N GLU A 157 8.69 3.12 -9.07
CA GLU A 157 9.29 2.06 -9.89
C GLU A 157 10.81 2.00 -9.72
N ALA A 158 11.50 3.14 -9.83
CA ALA A 158 12.95 3.23 -9.64
C ALA A 158 13.40 2.82 -8.23
N SER A 159 12.54 2.95 -7.23
CA SER A 159 12.78 2.54 -5.84
C SER A 159 12.50 1.06 -5.58
N GLY A 160 11.94 0.32 -6.55
CA GLY A 160 11.73 -1.12 -6.47
C GLY A 160 10.28 -1.57 -6.26
N ALA A 161 9.30 -0.71 -6.53
CA ALA A 161 7.90 -1.14 -6.57
C ALA A 161 7.64 -2.08 -7.75
N ASP A 162 6.90 -3.17 -7.51
CA ASP A 162 6.55 -4.17 -8.53
C ASP A 162 5.23 -3.85 -9.25
N MET A 163 4.36 -3.00 -8.68
CA MET A 163 3.07 -2.58 -9.24
C MET A 163 2.57 -1.31 -8.56
N LEU A 164 1.81 -0.51 -9.28
CA LEU A 164 1.13 0.67 -8.74
C LEU A 164 -0.39 0.52 -8.84
N THR A 165 -1.10 0.95 -7.79
CA THR A 165 -2.54 1.21 -7.84
C THR A 165 -2.75 2.71 -7.69
N VAL A 166 -3.32 3.36 -8.70
CA VAL A 166 -3.40 4.82 -8.76
C VAL A 166 -4.85 5.28 -8.68
N HIS A 167 -5.18 6.00 -7.61
CA HIS A 167 -6.45 6.72 -7.54
C HIS A 167 -6.32 8.02 -8.36
N GLY A 168 -7.10 8.11 -9.44
CA GLY A 168 -7.07 9.22 -10.41
C GLY A 168 -7.63 10.55 -9.88
N ARG A 169 -7.49 10.81 -8.58
CA ARG A 169 -7.90 12.04 -7.90
C ARG A 169 -6.81 12.53 -6.96
N THR A 170 -6.76 13.83 -6.72
CA THR A 170 -5.90 14.44 -5.70
C THR A 170 -6.41 14.13 -4.28
N ARG A 171 -5.58 14.36 -3.27
CA ARG A 171 -5.98 14.21 -1.86
C ARG A 171 -7.12 15.16 -1.51
N GLU A 172 -7.07 16.41 -1.96
CA GLU A 172 -8.11 17.41 -1.69
C GLU A 172 -9.41 17.13 -2.46
N GLY A 173 -9.31 16.58 -3.66
CA GLY A 173 -10.46 16.18 -4.47
C GLY A 173 -11.28 15.03 -3.88
N ARG A 174 -10.71 14.30 -2.92
CA ARG A 174 -11.36 13.18 -2.19
C ARG A 174 -12.08 12.20 -3.12
N PHE A 175 -13.42 12.10 -3.02
CA PHE A 175 -14.28 11.25 -3.86
C PHE A 175 -15.23 12.06 -4.75
N SER A 176 -15.31 13.38 -4.57
CA SER A 176 -16.25 14.27 -5.28
C SER A 176 -15.65 14.86 -6.57
N ALA A 177 -14.33 15.03 -6.64
CA ALA A 177 -13.70 15.51 -7.87
C ALA A 177 -13.82 14.48 -9.01
N PRO A 178 -13.82 14.90 -10.28
CA PRO A 178 -13.75 13.98 -11.42
C PRO A 178 -12.44 13.18 -11.40
N ILE A 179 -12.47 11.99 -12.02
CA ILE A 179 -11.25 11.20 -12.22
C ILE A 179 -10.44 11.83 -13.35
N ASN A 180 -9.14 12.04 -13.12
CA ASN A 180 -8.21 12.51 -14.14
C ASN A 180 -7.65 11.32 -14.94
N PHE A 181 -8.36 10.95 -16.01
CA PHE A 181 -7.97 9.84 -16.89
C PHE A 181 -6.70 10.13 -17.67
N ASP A 182 -6.45 11.41 -18.01
CA ASP A 182 -5.24 11.81 -18.75
C ASP A 182 -3.98 11.57 -17.91
N GLU A 183 -4.04 11.91 -16.63
CA GLU A 183 -2.93 11.64 -15.71
C GLU A 183 -2.72 10.14 -15.50
N LEU A 184 -3.78 9.34 -15.35
CA LEU A 184 -3.67 7.88 -15.30
C LEU A 184 -3.00 7.32 -16.55
N ALA A 185 -3.34 7.84 -17.73
CA ALA A 185 -2.73 7.44 -19.00
C ALA A 185 -1.25 7.86 -19.08
N ARG A 186 -0.87 9.05 -18.58
CA ARG A 186 0.53 9.49 -18.49
C ARG A 186 1.33 8.57 -17.58
N ILE A 187 0.84 8.32 -16.38
CA ILE A 187 1.46 7.39 -15.42
C ILE A 187 1.71 6.03 -16.09
N LYS A 188 0.68 5.45 -16.75
CA LYS A 188 0.85 4.13 -17.39
C LYS A 188 1.89 4.13 -18.51
N ARG A 189 2.04 5.23 -19.26
CA ARG A 189 3.08 5.34 -20.29
C ARG A 189 4.48 5.55 -19.72
N ALA A 190 4.59 6.19 -18.56
CA ALA A 190 5.87 6.54 -17.94
C ALA A 190 6.56 5.36 -17.24
N VAL A 191 5.80 4.35 -16.79
CA VAL A 191 6.33 3.19 -16.06
C VAL A 191 6.15 1.89 -16.83
N LYS A 192 7.06 0.93 -16.61
CA LYS A 192 7.02 -0.41 -17.19
C LYS A 192 6.22 -1.39 -16.37
N ILE A 193 6.18 -1.19 -15.05
CA ILE A 193 5.44 -2.04 -14.12
C ILE A 193 3.92 -1.95 -14.35
N PRO A 194 3.14 -2.95 -13.91
CA PRO A 194 1.69 -2.90 -13.96
C PRO A 194 1.12 -1.69 -13.21
N VAL A 195 0.08 -1.07 -13.81
CA VAL A 195 -0.68 0.02 -13.20
C VAL A 195 -2.14 -0.38 -13.16
N VAL A 196 -2.73 -0.35 -11.97
CA VAL A 196 -4.16 -0.55 -11.73
C VAL A 196 -4.81 0.83 -11.58
N ALA A 197 -5.73 1.17 -12.46
CA ALA A 197 -6.54 2.39 -12.36
C ALA A 197 -7.66 2.22 -11.32
N ASN A 198 -7.80 3.21 -10.43
CA ASN A 198 -8.78 3.21 -9.34
C ASN A 198 -9.54 4.53 -9.24
#